data_8db1743858f22db030b0ffdbe1648f04
#
_entry.id   8db1743858f22db030b0ffdbe1648f04
#
_cell.length_a   1.000
_cell.length_b   1.000
_cell.length_c   1.000
_cell.angle_alpha   90.00
_cell.angle_beta   90.00
_cell.angle_gamma   90.00
#
_symmetry.space_group_name_H-M   'P 1'
#
loop_
_entity.id
_entity.type
_entity.pdbx_description
1 polymer ?
#
loop_
_entity_poly.entity_id
_entity_poly.type
_entity_poly.pdbx_seq_one_letter_code
_entity_poly.pdbx_strand_id
1 'polypeptide(L)'
;VIVKAAANDNYPASFGGSGAHIRDAYIQHLSQISDLRMDERSSSNCILYMNGRYWGVYEIREKVDDHDFTDHYYDQQKDSIQFLKTWGGTWVEYGGPQAQTDWDNLKNYILSNPMNNAANYTTVKSQFNTGSLIDYFLLNSYVVCADWLNWNTAWWRGMAQTGEKKKWRYTLWDMDNTFDHGTNYTGIPTQSVNADPCDPSSLNDPGGQGHIPIWNALITNEDFFDDYLNRWQDLANGHLSCANMIDVLDLSLIHI
;
A
#
# COMPACT_ATOMS: atom_id res chain seq x y z
N VAL A 1 15.42 1.83 10.79
CA VAL A 1 14.45 1.95 11.88
C VAL A 1 14.17 3.42 12.15
N ILE A 2 12.91 3.79 12.30
CA ILE A 2 12.46 5.13 12.65
C ILE A 2 11.64 5.10 13.94
N VAL A 3 11.54 6.26 14.62
CA VAL A 3 10.63 6.46 15.75
C VAL A 3 9.56 7.44 15.29
N LYS A 4 8.31 6.98 15.22
CA LYS A 4 7.15 7.72 14.70
C LYS A 4 6.17 8.04 15.83
N ALA A 5 5.66 9.26 15.86
CA ALA A 5 4.64 9.71 16.80
C ALA A 5 3.24 9.73 16.16
N ALA A 6 2.91 8.70 15.40
CA ALA A 6 1.65 8.52 14.66
C ALA A 6 1.32 9.63 13.63
N ALA A 7 2.23 10.53 13.30
CA ALA A 7 2.07 11.59 12.30
C ALA A 7 0.69 12.30 12.38
N ASN A 8 -0.16 12.19 11.37
CA ASN A 8 -1.47 12.84 11.33
C ASN A 8 -2.50 12.22 12.29
N ASP A 9 -2.23 11.02 12.78
CA ASP A 9 -3.05 10.31 13.77
C ASP A 9 -2.62 10.59 15.23
N ASN A 10 -1.71 11.53 15.46
CA ASN A 10 -1.18 11.89 16.79
C ASN A 10 -2.14 12.76 17.59
N TYR A 11 -1.87 12.91 18.89
CA TYR A 11 -2.55 13.82 19.83
C TYR A 11 -1.89 15.21 19.87
N PRO A 12 -2.63 16.29 19.73
CA PRO A 12 -3.95 16.42 19.14
C PRO A 12 -3.89 16.25 17.64
N ALA A 13 -4.79 15.46 17.08
CA ALA A 13 -4.82 15.24 15.65
C ALA A 13 -5.05 16.56 14.90
N SER A 14 -4.26 16.80 13.88
CA SER A 14 -4.30 18.04 13.12
C SER A 14 -5.34 18.04 11.99
N PHE A 15 -5.81 16.88 11.53
CA PHE A 15 -6.67 16.74 10.37
C PHE A 15 -8.18 16.58 10.68
N GLY A 16 -8.67 17.13 11.75
CA GLY A 16 -10.09 17.29 11.96
C GLY A 16 -10.78 16.21 12.78
N GLY A 17 -10.04 15.47 13.54
CA GLY A 17 -10.61 14.45 14.41
C GLY A 17 -9.74 14.11 15.60
N SER A 18 -10.23 13.24 16.45
CA SER A 18 -9.44 12.65 17.51
C SER A 18 -8.49 11.61 16.92
N GLY A 19 -7.18 11.79 17.06
CA GLY A 19 -6.20 10.80 16.67
C GLY A 19 -6.36 9.51 17.47
N ALA A 20 -6.23 8.36 16.83
CA ALA A 20 -6.20 7.06 17.48
C ALA A 20 -4.78 6.62 17.87
N HIS A 21 -3.77 7.22 17.27
CA HIS A 21 -2.35 6.99 17.48
C HIS A 21 -1.83 5.62 16.99
N ILE A 22 -2.68 4.81 16.38
CA ILE A 22 -2.36 3.42 16.00
C ILE A 22 -2.76 3.03 14.58
N ARG A 23 -3.48 3.89 13.83
CA ARG A 23 -4.05 3.48 12.52
C ARG A 23 -3.01 2.88 11.59
N ASP A 24 -1.90 3.57 11.39
CA ASP A 24 -0.84 3.13 10.48
C ASP A 24 -0.27 1.77 10.90
N ALA A 25 0.14 1.63 12.17
CA ALA A 25 0.65 0.37 12.71
C ALA A 25 -0.37 -0.77 12.61
N TYR A 26 -1.61 -0.48 12.93
CA TYR A 26 -2.71 -1.44 12.89
C TYR A 26 -2.95 -1.97 11.48
N ILE A 27 -2.99 -1.09 10.47
CA ILE A 27 -3.18 -1.51 9.07
C ILE A 27 -1.98 -2.31 8.55
N GLN A 28 -0.76 -1.88 8.88
CA GLN A 28 0.44 -2.63 8.53
C GLN A 28 0.41 -4.04 9.15
N HIS A 29 -0.02 -4.15 10.40
CA HIS A 29 -0.16 -5.44 11.08
C HIS A 29 -1.28 -6.30 10.48
N LEU A 30 -2.43 -5.71 10.16
CA LEU A 30 -3.49 -6.42 9.43
C LEU A 30 -2.99 -7.00 8.11
N SER A 31 -2.18 -6.25 7.36
CA SER A 31 -1.57 -6.74 6.12
C SER A 31 -0.71 -7.98 6.37
N GLN A 32 0.14 -7.94 7.41
CA GLN A 32 1.02 -9.06 7.76
C GLN A 32 0.25 -10.33 8.10
N ILE A 33 -0.71 -10.23 9.02
CA ILE A 33 -1.47 -11.42 9.47
C ILE A 33 -2.44 -11.96 8.43
N SER A 34 -2.82 -11.11 7.45
CA SER A 34 -3.71 -11.49 6.34
C SER A 34 -2.95 -12.07 5.15
N ASP A 35 -1.63 -12.16 5.23
CA ASP A 35 -0.75 -12.59 4.13
C ASP A 35 -1.11 -11.89 2.81
N LEU A 36 -1.16 -10.55 2.86
CA LEU A 36 -1.44 -9.77 1.67
C LEU A 36 -0.24 -9.82 0.71
N ARG A 37 -0.54 -9.88 -0.58
CA ARG A 37 0.45 -10.08 -1.65
C ARG A 37 1.25 -8.81 -1.99
N MET A 38 1.44 -7.93 -1.01
CA MET A 38 2.21 -6.69 -1.09
C MET A 38 3.22 -6.63 0.05
N ASP A 39 3.90 -5.52 0.23
CA ASP A 39 4.87 -5.36 1.31
C ASP A 39 4.37 -4.35 2.33
N GLU A 40 4.58 -4.66 3.60
CA GLU A 40 4.30 -3.82 4.76
C GLU A 40 5.51 -3.74 5.67
N ARG A 41 5.39 -3.01 6.79
CA ARG A 41 6.48 -2.79 7.75
C ARG A 41 6.09 -3.21 9.13
N SER A 42 7.03 -3.90 9.78
CA SER A 42 6.90 -4.26 11.19
C SER A 42 7.10 -3.04 12.08
N SER A 43 6.38 -3.03 13.18
CA SER A 43 6.49 -2.00 14.21
C SER A 43 6.25 -2.55 15.61
N SER A 44 6.69 -1.77 16.61
CA SER A 44 6.43 -2.03 18.03
C SER A 44 6.27 -0.71 18.79
N ASN A 45 5.32 -0.67 19.70
CA ASN A 45 5.15 0.49 20.56
C ASN A 45 6.32 0.64 21.54
N CYS A 46 6.67 1.87 21.85
CA CYS A 46 7.71 2.19 22.83
C CYS A 46 7.39 3.46 23.60
N ILE A 47 7.96 3.56 24.80
CA ILE A 47 7.93 4.78 25.58
C ILE A 47 9.24 5.53 25.35
N LEU A 48 9.13 6.75 24.86
CA LEU A 48 10.30 7.58 24.61
C LEU A 48 10.64 8.47 25.81
N TYR A 49 11.89 8.42 26.22
CA TYR A 49 12.47 9.37 27.16
C TYR A 49 13.61 10.15 26.48
N MET A 50 13.61 11.46 26.64
CA MET A 50 14.70 12.32 26.18
C MET A 50 15.34 13.04 27.37
N ASN A 51 16.64 12.83 27.57
CA ASN A 51 17.37 13.37 28.70
C ASN A 51 16.71 13.09 30.08
N GLY A 52 16.16 11.87 30.24
CA GLY A 52 15.48 11.45 31.47
C GLY A 52 14.06 12.00 31.64
N ARG A 53 13.54 12.77 30.69
CA ARG A 53 12.14 13.24 30.70
C ARG A 53 11.27 12.35 29.83
N TYR A 54 10.11 11.99 30.33
CA TYR A 54 9.07 11.31 29.56
C TYR A 54 8.64 12.19 28.38
N TRP A 55 8.66 11.63 27.18
CA TRP A 55 8.33 12.35 25.96
C TRP A 55 7.03 11.88 25.31
N GLY A 56 6.64 10.63 25.55
CA GLY A 56 5.37 10.08 25.07
C GLY A 56 5.47 8.61 24.62
N VAL A 57 4.34 8.11 24.13
CA VAL A 57 4.26 6.82 23.45
C VAL A 57 4.59 7.03 21.98
N TYR A 58 5.46 6.21 21.45
CA TYR A 58 5.95 6.25 20.09
C TYR A 58 5.94 4.83 19.52
N GLU A 59 6.13 4.75 18.23
CA GLU A 59 6.28 3.54 17.49
C GLU A 59 7.71 3.44 16.94
N ILE A 60 8.40 2.34 17.24
CA ILE A 60 9.63 1.97 16.54
C ILE A 60 9.25 1.10 15.36
N ARG A 61 9.65 1.48 14.17
CA ARG A 61 9.24 0.79 12.95
C ARG A 61 10.31 0.77 11.89
N GLU A 62 10.14 -0.13 10.95
CA GLU A 62 10.91 -0.15 9.71
C GLU A 62 10.54 1.06 8.84
N LYS A 63 11.52 1.57 8.11
CA LYS A 63 11.28 2.66 7.17
C LYS A 63 10.71 2.10 5.87
N VAL A 64 9.56 2.61 5.46
CA VAL A 64 8.82 2.09 4.30
C VAL A 64 9.56 2.31 2.98
N ASP A 65 10.24 3.42 2.87
CA ASP A 65 10.86 3.90 1.64
C ASP A 65 12.37 3.67 1.60
N ASP A 66 12.85 2.69 2.35
CA ASP A 66 14.26 2.38 2.42
C ASP A 66 14.58 1.02 1.77
N HIS A 67 15.75 0.95 1.18
CA HIS A 67 16.30 -0.29 0.66
C HIS A 67 16.62 -1.33 1.75
N ASP A 68 16.61 -0.94 3.02
CA ASP A 68 16.92 -1.84 4.13
C ASP A 68 16.00 -3.05 4.15
N PHE A 69 14.68 -2.88 3.92
CA PHE A 69 13.76 -4.00 3.88
C PHE A 69 13.93 -4.87 2.64
N THR A 70 14.24 -4.27 1.50
CA THR A 70 14.42 -5.02 0.25
C THR A 70 15.68 -5.88 0.31
N ASP A 71 16.73 -5.38 0.98
CA ASP A 71 17.94 -6.14 1.24
C ASP A 71 17.69 -7.24 2.29
N HIS A 72 17.06 -6.89 3.41
CA HIS A 72 16.83 -7.80 4.53
C HIS A 72 15.92 -8.99 4.19
N TYR A 73 14.78 -8.72 3.54
CA TYR A 73 13.77 -9.76 3.29
C TYR A 73 13.92 -10.45 1.93
N TYR A 74 14.58 -9.82 0.94
CA TYR A 74 14.50 -10.27 -0.45
C TYR A 74 15.86 -10.34 -1.16
N ASP A 75 16.95 -10.07 -0.46
CA ASP A 75 18.31 -10.01 -1.05
C ASP A 75 18.39 -9.03 -2.25
N GLN A 76 17.74 -7.87 -2.10
CA GLN A 76 17.67 -6.81 -3.11
C GLN A 76 18.25 -5.52 -2.56
N GLN A 77 19.55 -5.28 -2.80
CA GLN A 77 20.26 -4.10 -2.35
C GLN A 77 19.85 -2.85 -3.13
N LYS A 78 20.06 -1.66 -2.57
CA LYS A 78 19.64 -0.36 -3.13
C LYS A 78 20.05 -0.13 -4.58
N ASP A 79 21.22 -0.65 -4.99
CA ASP A 79 21.74 -0.52 -6.35
C ASP A 79 21.12 -1.56 -7.32
N SER A 80 20.31 -2.46 -6.78
CA SER A 80 19.66 -3.55 -7.50
C SER A 80 18.14 -3.50 -7.38
N ILE A 81 17.56 -2.32 -7.13
CA ILE A 81 16.11 -2.12 -7.09
C ILE A 81 15.70 -0.93 -7.95
N GLN A 82 14.44 -0.97 -8.37
CA GLN A 82 13.73 0.18 -8.91
C GLN A 82 12.56 0.47 -7.97
N PHE A 83 12.47 1.71 -7.48
CA PHE A 83 11.49 2.10 -6.49
C PHE A 83 10.93 3.48 -6.84
N LEU A 84 9.61 3.55 -6.99
CA LEU A 84 8.89 4.80 -7.29
C LEU A 84 7.92 5.12 -6.15
N LYS A 85 7.73 6.41 -5.91
CA LYS A 85 6.81 6.92 -4.89
C LYS A 85 6.03 8.11 -5.41
N THR A 86 4.79 8.23 -4.97
CA THR A 86 3.93 9.40 -5.22
C THR A 86 3.52 10.05 -3.91
N TRP A 87 3.80 11.34 -3.81
CA TRP A 87 3.29 12.24 -2.78
C TRP A 87 3.04 13.61 -3.40
N GLY A 88 1.83 13.80 -3.94
CA GLY A 88 1.47 14.93 -4.79
C GLY A 88 2.13 14.96 -6.17
N GLY A 89 3.31 14.39 -6.28
CA GLY A 89 4.06 14.16 -7.53
C GLY A 89 4.86 12.87 -7.40
N THR A 90 5.21 12.25 -8.51
CA THR A 90 5.97 11.01 -8.52
C THR A 90 7.46 11.28 -8.69
N TRP A 91 8.27 10.53 -7.96
CA TRP A 91 9.73 10.52 -8.14
C TRP A 91 10.29 9.10 -8.05
N VAL A 92 11.49 8.96 -8.56
CA VAL A 92 12.27 7.74 -8.45
C VAL A 92 13.10 7.79 -7.17
N GLU A 93 12.86 6.89 -6.25
CA GLU A 93 13.66 6.75 -5.03
C GLU A 93 14.96 5.98 -5.31
N TYR A 94 14.83 4.85 -6.02
CA TYR A 94 15.98 4.01 -6.44
C TYR A 94 15.84 3.56 -7.89
N GLY A 95 16.96 3.30 -8.55
CA GLY A 95 17.02 2.78 -9.92
C GLY A 95 17.19 3.86 -10.99
N GLY A 96 17.34 5.13 -10.58
CA GLY A 96 17.56 6.25 -11.51
C GLY A 96 16.44 6.42 -12.54
N PRO A 97 16.64 7.25 -13.58
CA PRO A 97 15.60 7.52 -14.59
C PRO A 97 15.08 6.26 -15.30
N GLN A 98 15.86 5.17 -15.30
CA GLN A 98 15.46 3.92 -15.91
C GLN A 98 14.25 3.29 -15.20
N ALA A 99 14.10 3.48 -13.89
CA ALA A 99 12.95 2.98 -13.15
C ALA A 99 11.63 3.54 -13.67
N GLN A 100 11.56 4.86 -13.91
CA GLN A 100 10.37 5.47 -14.50
C GLN A 100 10.14 4.98 -15.94
N THR A 101 11.20 4.88 -16.73
CA THR A 101 11.11 4.38 -18.11
C THR A 101 10.57 2.96 -18.16
N ASP A 102 11.03 2.08 -17.27
CA ASP A 102 10.59 0.69 -17.22
C ASP A 102 9.14 0.56 -16.74
N TRP A 103 8.72 1.39 -15.78
CA TRP A 103 7.32 1.47 -15.37
C TRP A 103 6.43 1.97 -16.51
N ASP A 104 6.83 3.02 -17.20
CA ASP A 104 6.07 3.57 -18.33
C ASP A 104 5.97 2.58 -19.49
N ASN A 105 7.00 1.80 -19.75
CA ASN A 105 6.98 0.75 -20.77
C ASN A 105 5.94 -0.34 -20.41
N LEU A 106 5.90 -0.79 -19.15
CA LEU A 106 4.91 -1.75 -18.69
C LEU A 106 3.50 -1.17 -18.76
N LYS A 107 3.29 0.04 -18.25
CA LYS A 107 2.01 0.76 -18.31
C LYS A 107 1.52 0.88 -19.76
N ASN A 108 2.38 1.38 -20.66
CA ASN A 108 2.04 1.55 -22.06
C ASN A 108 1.72 0.20 -22.74
N TYR A 109 2.45 -0.86 -22.41
CA TYR A 109 2.11 -2.21 -22.90
C TYR A 109 0.70 -2.63 -22.46
N ILE A 110 0.36 -2.46 -21.19
CA ILE A 110 -0.96 -2.80 -20.65
C ILE A 110 -2.06 -2.01 -21.35
N LEU A 111 -1.87 -0.70 -21.51
CA LEU A 111 -2.88 0.19 -22.09
C LEU A 111 -3.04 0.06 -23.60
N SER A 112 -2.02 -0.43 -24.30
CA SER A 112 -2.03 -0.56 -25.76
C SER A 112 -2.43 -1.97 -26.26
N ASN A 113 -2.58 -2.93 -25.36
CA ASN A 113 -2.89 -4.30 -25.73
C ASN A 113 -4.14 -4.79 -25.00
N PRO A 114 -5.05 -5.53 -25.66
CA PRO A 114 -6.23 -6.08 -24.99
C PRO A 114 -5.83 -7.10 -23.90
N MET A 115 -6.21 -6.85 -22.65
CA MET A 115 -5.85 -7.71 -21.53
C MET A 115 -6.70 -8.96 -21.41
N ASN A 116 -7.88 -9.03 -22.07
CA ASN A 116 -8.64 -10.26 -22.24
C ASN A 116 -7.94 -11.29 -23.15
N ASN A 117 -6.84 -10.93 -23.80
CA ASN A 117 -5.97 -11.86 -24.51
C ASN A 117 -5.00 -12.52 -23.53
N ALA A 118 -5.06 -13.84 -23.39
CA ALA A 118 -4.24 -14.60 -22.46
C ALA A 118 -2.72 -14.44 -22.64
N ALA A 119 -2.23 -14.26 -23.88
CA ALA A 119 -0.82 -14.05 -24.15
C ALA A 119 -0.36 -12.67 -23.65
N ASN A 120 -1.16 -11.63 -23.86
CA ASN A 120 -0.88 -10.28 -23.37
C ASN A 120 -0.86 -10.27 -21.83
N TYR A 121 -1.86 -10.87 -21.22
CA TYR A 121 -1.93 -10.97 -19.76
C TYR A 121 -0.76 -11.78 -19.16
N THR A 122 -0.36 -12.88 -19.82
CA THR A 122 0.83 -13.65 -19.42
C THR A 122 2.10 -12.79 -19.47
N THR A 123 2.25 -11.96 -20.50
CA THR A 123 3.36 -11.01 -20.62
C THR A 123 3.35 -10.01 -19.45
N VAL A 124 2.20 -9.49 -19.07
CA VAL A 124 2.08 -8.60 -17.91
C VAL A 124 2.45 -9.34 -16.63
N LYS A 125 1.90 -10.54 -16.38
CA LYS A 125 2.22 -11.35 -15.18
C LYS A 125 3.70 -11.71 -15.06
N SER A 126 4.46 -11.70 -16.16
CA SER A 126 5.91 -11.92 -16.10
C SER A 126 6.68 -10.75 -15.51
N GLN A 127 6.13 -9.53 -15.54
CA GLN A 127 6.77 -8.28 -15.14
C GLN A 127 6.08 -7.60 -13.94
N PHE A 128 4.82 -7.92 -13.70
CA PHE A 128 3.98 -7.31 -12.68
C PHE A 128 3.32 -8.36 -11.79
N ASN A 129 3.39 -8.19 -10.49
CA ASN A 129 2.63 -8.95 -9.52
C ASN A 129 1.20 -8.39 -9.46
N THR A 130 0.32 -8.92 -10.30
CA THR A 130 -1.07 -8.47 -10.38
C THR A 130 -1.85 -8.72 -9.08
N GLY A 131 -1.47 -9.74 -8.33
CA GLY A 131 -2.02 -9.99 -7.00
C GLY A 131 -1.67 -8.88 -6.00
N SER A 132 -0.47 -8.29 -6.11
CA SER A 132 -0.10 -7.13 -5.29
C SER A 132 -0.97 -5.91 -5.59
N LEU A 133 -1.31 -5.68 -6.86
CA LEU A 133 -2.25 -4.63 -7.25
C LEU A 133 -3.64 -4.86 -6.65
N ILE A 134 -4.15 -6.09 -6.77
CA ILE A 134 -5.45 -6.47 -6.21
C ILE A 134 -5.49 -6.19 -4.71
N ASP A 135 -4.55 -6.72 -3.96
CA ASP A 135 -4.55 -6.60 -2.50
C ASP A 135 -4.34 -5.14 -2.04
N TYR A 136 -3.52 -4.37 -2.77
CA TYR A 136 -3.32 -2.95 -2.50
C TYR A 136 -4.61 -2.14 -2.68
N PHE A 137 -5.32 -2.34 -3.79
CA PHE A 137 -6.58 -1.66 -4.06
C PHE A 137 -7.68 -2.10 -3.08
N LEU A 138 -7.77 -3.42 -2.83
CA LEU A 138 -8.74 -3.99 -1.92
C LEU A 138 -8.57 -3.42 -0.51
N LEU A 139 -7.35 -3.46 0.04
CA LEU A 139 -7.10 -2.98 1.39
C LEU A 139 -7.41 -1.48 1.52
N ASN A 140 -6.85 -0.64 0.64
CA ASN A 140 -7.06 0.81 0.69
C ASN A 140 -8.54 1.20 0.57
N SER A 141 -9.29 0.51 -0.29
CA SER A 141 -10.74 0.71 -0.42
C SER A 141 -11.48 0.26 0.84
N TYR A 142 -11.16 -0.92 1.35
CA TYR A 142 -11.85 -1.50 2.50
C TYR A 142 -11.66 -0.68 3.78
N VAL A 143 -10.45 -0.19 4.03
CA VAL A 143 -10.15 0.64 5.20
C VAL A 143 -10.42 2.12 4.97
N VAL A 144 -11.05 2.48 3.87
CA VAL A 144 -11.40 3.87 3.52
C VAL A 144 -10.20 4.80 3.68
N CYS A 145 -9.10 4.48 2.97
CA CYS A 145 -7.93 5.33 2.96
C CYS A 145 -8.21 6.60 2.16
N ALA A 146 -8.05 7.77 2.79
CA ALA A 146 -8.44 9.04 2.21
C ALA A 146 -7.30 9.78 1.49
N ASP A 147 -6.08 9.25 1.48
CA ASP A 147 -4.92 9.89 0.87
C ASP A 147 -3.99 8.92 0.12
N TRP A 148 -4.55 8.06 -0.70
CA TRP A 148 -3.82 7.13 -1.55
C TRP A 148 -3.95 7.46 -3.05
N LEU A 149 -3.15 6.82 -3.90
CA LEU A 149 -2.91 7.02 -5.32
C LEU A 149 -2.21 8.34 -5.68
N ASN A 150 -2.64 9.48 -5.15
CA ASN A 150 -1.97 10.77 -5.30
C ASN A 150 -0.97 11.06 -4.17
N TRP A 151 -1.16 10.41 -3.05
CA TRP A 151 -0.34 10.51 -1.84
C TRP A 151 -0.01 9.09 -1.37
N ASN A 152 1.10 8.93 -0.67
CA ASN A 152 1.44 7.71 0.05
C ASN A 152 1.41 6.41 -0.80
N THR A 153 1.61 6.52 -2.11
CA THR A 153 1.67 5.36 -3.01
C THR A 153 3.11 5.01 -3.33
N ALA A 154 3.47 3.76 -3.11
CA ALA A 154 4.82 3.26 -3.37
C ALA A 154 4.79 1.90 -4.05
N TRP A 155 5.68 1.71 -5.04
CA TRP A 155 5.82 0.43 -5.75
C TRP A 155 7.26 0.24 -6.21
N TRP A 156 7.67 -1.01 -6.25
CA TRP A 156 9.05 -1.35 -6.51
C TRP A 156 9.22 -2.71 -7.18
N ARG A 157 10.43 -3.01 -7.65
CA ARG A 157 10.87 -4.35 -8.05
C ARG A 157 12.36 -4.54 -7.80
N GLY A 158 12.77 -5.81 -7.58
CA GLY A 158 14.15 -6.21 -7.51
C GLY A 158 14.75 -6.45 -8.90
N MET A 159 16.04 -6.17 -9.04
CA MET A 159 16.82 -6.33 -10.27
C MET A 159 17.98 -7.33 -10.11
N ALA A 160 18.38 -7.67 -8.87
CA ALA A 160 19.43 -8.66 -8.62
C ALA A 160 19.00 -10.04 -9.10
N GLN A 161 19.94 -10.77 -9.74
CA GLN A 161 19.64 -12.09 -10.31
C GLN A 161 19.32 -13.14 -9.24
N THR A 162 20.01 -13.07 -8.11
CA THR A 162 19.86 -13.98 -6.96
C THR A 162 18.73 -13.59 -6.04
N GLY A 163 18.35 -12.30 -5.99
CA GLY A 163 17.30 -11.78 -5.11
C GLY A 163 15.90 -12.14 -5.58
N GLU A 164 14.96 -12.00 -4.68
CA GLU A 164 13.53 -12.24 -4.91
C GLU A 164 12.80 -11.00 -5.42
N LYS A 165 11.46 -11.12 -5.60
CA LYS A 165 10.55 -9.99 -5.89
C LYS A 165 10.94 -9.17 -7.13
N LYS A 166 11.23 -9.84 -8.24
CA LYS A 166 11.67 -9.21 -9.50
C LYS A 166 10.55 -8.57 -10.33
N LYS A 167 9.31 -8.71 -9.90
CA LYS A 167 8.15 -8.10 -10.56
C LYS A 167 7.75 -6.85 -9.82
N TRP A 168 7.30 -5.83 -10.55
CA TRP A 168 6.67 -4.66 -9.96
C TRP A 168 5.60 -5.07 -8.96
N ARG A 169 5.58 -4.42 -7.79
CA ARG A 169 4.67 -4.69 -6.69
C ARG A 169 4.48 -3.49 -5.79
N TYR A 170 3.34 -3.41 -5.13
CA TYR A 170 3.04 -2.34 -4.19
C TYR A 170 3.61 -2.62 -2.80
N THR A 171 3.81 -1.54 -2.06
CA THR A 171 4.13 -1.56 -0.63
C THR A 171 3.30 -0.52 0.09
N LEU A 172 2.84 -0.85 1.30
CA LEU A 172 2.08 0.09 2.11
C LEU A 172 2.97 1.22 2.61
N TRP A 173 2.43 2.43 2.58
CA TRP A 173 3.09 3.62 3.07
C TRP A 173 2.06 4.55 3.72
N ASP A 174 2.32 4.92 5.01
CA ASP A 174 1.62 5.97 5.76
C ASP A 174 0.09 5.81 5.80
N MET A 175 -0.38 4.76 6.48
CA MET A 175 -1.79 4.39 6.58
C MET A 175 -2.54 5.10 7.72
N ASP A 176 -2.08 6.28 8.13
CA ASP A 176 -2.67 7.02 9.26
C ASP A 176 -3.98 7.73 8.91
N ASN A 177 -4.23 8.00 7.63
CA ASN A 177 -5.46 8.60 7.13
C ASN A 177 -6.46 7.55 6.60
N THR A 178 -6.77 6.57 7.45
CA THR A 178 -7.71 5.46 7.17
C THR A 178 -8.93 5.52 8.06
N PHE A 179 -9.94 4.70 7.76
CA PHE A 179 -11.25 4.69 8.44
C PHE A 179 -11.96 6.04 8.39
N ASP A 180 -11.90 6.70 7.24
CA ASP A 180 -12.50 8.02 6.99
C ASP A 180 -11.99 9.11 7.96
N HIS A 181 -10.75 8.96 8.43
CA HIS A 181 -10.10 9.95 9.28
C HIS A 181 -9.32 10.95 8.46
N GLY A 182 -9.48 12.24 8.77
CA GLY A 182 -8.69 13.31 8.20
C GLY A 182 -9.26 13.90 6.92
N THR A 183 -8.38 14.43 6.06
CA THR A 183 -8.75 15.09 4.80
C THR A 183 -8.71 14.08 3.66
N ASN A 184 -9.78 14.05 2.87
CA ASN A 184 -9.83 13.23 1.68
C ASN A 184 -8.99 13.82 0.54
N TYR A 185 -7.87 13.19 0.24
CA TYR A 185 -6.95 13.55 -0.84
C TYR A 185 -7.10 12.67 -2.10
N THR A 186 -7.96 11.65 -2.09
CA THR A 186 -8.12 10.74 -3.24
C THR A 186 -8.76 11.41 -4.46
N GLY A 187 -9.38 12.57 -4.26
CA GLY A 187 -10.19 13.24 -5.29
C GLY A 187 -11.59 12.66 -5.43
N ILE A 188 -12.00 11.72 -4.59
CA ILE A 188 -13.37 11.22 -4.51
C ILE A 188 -14.16 12.15 -3.59
N PRO A 189 -15.30 12.72 -4.04
CA PRO A 189 -16.01 13.76 -3.29
C PRO A 189 -16.57 13.29 -1.94
N THR A 190 -16.92 12.02 -1.78
CA THR A 190 -17.62 11.47 -0.62
C THR A 190 -17.20 10.04 -0.37
N GLN A 191 -16.01 9.87 0.15
CA GLN A 191 -15.43 8.56 0.30
C GLN A 191 -16.16 7.68 1.32
N SER A 192 -16.45 8.22 2.50
CA SER A 192 -17.09 7.48 3.58
C SER A 192 -18.48 6.96 3.26
N VAL A 193 -19.23 7.69 2.43
CA VAL A 193 -20.65 7.40 2.15
C VAL A 193 -20.84 6.66 0.83
N ASN A 194 -19.99 6.92 -0.15
CA ASN A 194 -20.17 6.45 -1.53
C ASN A 194 -18.99 5.60 -2.03
N ALA A 195 -18.02 5.32 -1.19
CA ALA A 195 -16.96 4.41 -1.59
C ALA A 195 -17.56 3.04 -1.90
N ASP A 196 -17.34 2.56 -3.11
CA ASP A 196 -17.62 1.20 -3.47
C ASP A 196 -16.32 0.40 -3.40
N PRO A 197 -16.11 -0.34 -2.31
CA PRO A 197 -14.88 -1.11 -2.15
C PRO A 197 -14.75 -2.24 -3.18
N CYS A 198 -15.84 -2.62 -3.83
CA CYS A 198 -15.85 -3.63 -4.88
C CYS A 198 -15.62 -3.04 -6.28
N ASP A 199 -15.62 -1.72 -6.42
CA ASP A 199 -15.38 -1.03 -7.70
C ASP A 199 -14.39 0.13 -7.56
N PRO A 200 -13.08 -0.15 -7.51
CA PRO A 200 -12.06 0.89 -7.48
C PRO A 200 -11.94 1.66 -8.82
N SER A 201 -12.62 1.22 -9.88
CA SER A 201 -12.59 1.91 -11.18
C SER A 201 -13.17 3.31 -11.15
N SER A 202 -13.99 3.61 -10.15
CA SER A 202 -14.54 4.95 -9.91
C SER A 202 -13.54 5.95 -9.34
N LEU A 203 -12.39 5.50 -8.88
CA LEU A 203 -11.31 6.35 -8.37
C LEU A 203 -10.70 7.17 -9.50
N ASN A 204 -10.30 8.40 -9.18
CA ASN A 204 -9.46 9.18 -10.05
C ASN A 204 -8.01 8.67 -10.00
N ASP A 205 -7.23 8.95 -11.04
CA ASP A 205 -5.77 8.69 -11.07
C ASP A 205 -4.99 10.02 -10.94
N PRO A 206 -5.08 10.68 -9.79
CA PRO A 206 -4.55 12.04 -9.63
C PRO A 206 -3.03 12.10 -9.71
N GLY A 207 -2.34 11.01 -9.39
CA GLY A 207 -0.88 10.91 -9.51
C GLY A 207 -0.37 10.74 -10.94
N GLY A 208 -1.24 10.44 -11.89
CA GLY A 208 -0.90 10.30 -13.31
C GLY A 208 0.00 9.12 -13.66
N GLN A 209 0.20 8.17 -12.73
CA GLN A 209 1.07 7.01 -12.95
C GLN A 209 0.36 5.82 -13.60
N GLY A 210 -0.92 5.97 -13.88
CA GLY A 210 -1.70 4.98 -14.61
C GLY A 210 -2.26 3.85 -13.75
N HIS A 211 -2.30 3.99 -12.43
CA HIS A 211 -2.78 2.91 -11.54
C HIS A 211 -4.22 2.53 -11.85
N ILE A 212 -5.12 3.52 -12.01
CA ILE A 212 -6.53 3.26 -12.38
C ILE A 212 -6.67 2.81 -13.83
N PRO A 213 -6.07 3.44 -14.85
CA PRO A 213 -6.06 2.91 -16.20
C PRO A 213 -5.53 1.47 -16.31
N ILE A 214 -4.46 1.12 -15.57
CA ILE A 214 -3.95 -0.26 -15.48
C ILE A 214 -5.01 -1.20 -14.91
N TRP A 215 -5.62 -0.82 -13.79
CA TRP A 215 -6.72 -1.58 -13.18
C TRP A 215 -7.84 -1.82 -14.19
N ASN A 216 -8.33 -0.75 -14.84
CA ASN A 216 -9.43 -0.81 -15.80
C ASN A 216 -9.11 -1.70 -17.03
N ALA A 217 -7.85 -1.76 -17.43
CA ALA A 217 -7.41 -2.67 -18.47
C ALA A 217 -7.38 -4.12 -17.99
N LEU A 218 -6.81 -4.36 -16.80
CA LEU A 218 -6.63 -5.71 -16.25
C LEU A 218 -7.95 -6.37 -15.85
N ILE A 219 -8.94 -5.62 -15.36
CA ILE A 219 -10.24 -6.15 -14.95
C ILE A 219 -11.02 -6.78 -16.13
N THR A 220 -10.63 -6.48 -17.37
CA THR A 220 -11.21 -7.10 -18.58
C THR A 220 -10.71 -8.53 -18.80
N ASN A 221 -9.71 -8.97 -18.06
CA ASN A 221 -9.20 -10.33 -18.08
C ASN A 221 -9.95 -11.18 -17.05
N GLU A 222 -10.49 -12.33 -17.47
CA GLU A 222 -11.30 -13.20 -16.62
C GLU A 222 -10.52 -13.74 -15.42
N ASP A 223 -9.28 -14.20 -15.62
CA ASP A 223 -8.44 -14.70 -14.52
C ASP A 223 -8.14 -13.60 -13.48
N PHE A 224 -7.93 -12.35 -13.92
CA PHE A 224 -7.71 -11.23 -13.01
C PHE A 224 -8.97 -10.86 -12.23
N PHE A 225 -10.10 -10.83 -12.92
CA PHE A 225 -11.40 -10.54 -12.32
C PHE A 225 -11.79 -11.60 -11.28
N ASP A 226 -11.61 -12.87 -11.62
CA ASP A 226 -11.90 -13.99 -10.72
C ASP A 226 -10.96 -13.96 -9.49
N ASP A 227 -9.65 -13.69 -9.67
CA ASP A 227 -8.72 -13.52 -8.55
C ASP A 227 -9.18 -12.38 -7.63
N TYR A 228 -9.60 -11.24 -8.19
CA TYR A 228 -10.11 -10.11 -7.42
C TYR A 228 -11.37 -10.46 -6.61
N LEU A 229 -12.38 -11.07 -7.23
CA LEU A 229 -13.62 -11.44 -6.55
C LEU A 229 -13.37 -12.49 -5.45
N ASN A 230 -12.59 -13.52 -5.76
CA ASN A 230 -12.26 -14.56 -4.80
C ASN A 230 -11.47 -13.96 -3.61
N ARG A 231 -10.50 -13.10 -3.91
CA ARG A 231 -9.70 -12.46 -2.87
C ARG A 231 -10.53 -11.56 -1.96
N TRP A 232 -11.48 -10.81 -2.53
CA TRP A 232 -12.47 -10.04 -1.76
C TRP A 232 -13.24 -10.92 -0.79
N GLN A 233 -13.80 -12.02 -1.32
CA GLN A 233 -14.60 -12.95 -0.53
C GLN A 233 -13.76 -13.57 0.60
N ASP A 234 -12.56 -14.02 0.31
CA ASP A 234 -11.68 -14.66 1.28
C ASP A 234 -11.28 -13.70 2.41
N LEU A 235 -10.88 -12.48 2.06
CA LEU A 235 -10.46 -11.49 3.04
C LEU A 235 -11.64 -10.96 3.86
N ALA A 236 -12.76 -10.62 3.24
CA ALA A 236 -13.92 -10.08 3.95
C ALA A 236 -14.56 -11.10 4.90
N ASN A 237 -14.52 -12.39 4.56
CA ASN A 237 -15.02 -13.46 5.43
C ASN A 237 -13.95 -14.02 6.39
N GLY A 238 -12.70 -13.66 6.21
CA GLY A 238 -11.55 -14.11 6.99
C GLY A 238 -10.91 -12.98 7.79
N HIS A 239 -9.70 -12.63 7.37
CA HIS A 239 -8.83 -11.71 8.11
C HIS A 239 -9.36 -10.27 8.21
N LEU A 240 -10.10 -9.78 7.21
CA LEU A 240 -10.74 -8.47 7.24
C LEU A 240 -12.20 -8.53 7.70
N SER A 241 -12.68 -9.67 8.25
CA SER A 241 -13.98 -9.71 8.89
C SER A 241 -14.00 -8.78 10.11
N CYS A 242 -15.18 -8.19 10.39
CA CYS A 242 -15.35 -7.28 11.51
C CYS A 242 -14.88 -7.89 12.84
N ALA A 243 -15.20 -9.17 13.08
CA ALA A 243 -14.80 -9.88 14.31
C ALA A 243 -13.28 -9.97 14.42
N ASN A 244 -12.59 -10.44 13.37
CA ASN A 244 -11.13 -10.57 13.40
C ASN A 244 -10.43 -9.21 13.51
N MET A 245 -10.93 -8.19 12.83
CA MET A 245 -10.37 -6.84 12.91
C MET A 245 -10.48 -6.25 14.33
N ILE A 246 -11.59 -6.51 15.03
CA ILE A 246 -11.76 -6.10 16.42
C ILE A 246 -10.80 -6.87 17.32
N ASP A 247 -10.68 -8.19 17.18
CA ASP A 247 -9.76 -9.00 17.97
C ASP A 247 -8.31 -8.52 17.80
N VAL A 248 -7.88 -8.20 16.58
CA VAL A 248 -6.55 -7.67 16.29
C VAL A 248 -6.37 -6.27 16.88
N LEU A 249 -7.41 -5.44 16.84
CA LEU A 249 -7.38 -4.11 17.47
C LEU A 249 -7.20 -4.21 18.98
N ASP A 250 -7.97 -5.08 19.64
CA ASP A 250 -7.89 -5.31 21.08
C ASP A 250 -6.48 -5.80 21.49
N LEU A 251 -5.90 -6.71 20.73
CA LEU A 251 -4.51 -7.14 20.93
C LEU A 251 -3.51 -5.98 20.76
N SER A 252 -3.72 -5.10 19.77
CA SER A 252 -2.87 -3.93 19.55
C SER A 252 -2.94 -2.94 20.71
N LEU A 253 -4.12 -2.76 21.31
CA LEU A 253 -4.35 -1.83 22.43
C LEU A 253 -3.71 -2.32 23.75
N ILE A 254 -3.54 -3.64 23.94
CA ILE A 254 -2.89 -4.18 25.15
C ILE A 254 -1.41 -3.78 25.24
N HIS A 255 -0.80 -3.43 24.12
CA HIS A 255 0.62 -3.09 24.03
C HIS A 255 0.90 -1.56 24.03
N ILE A 256 -0.12 -0.74 24.21
CA ILE A 256 -0.02 0.72 24.40
C ILE A 256 -0.18 1.07 25.88
#